data_878cdce112b635bfb65794c5d88849ca
#
_entry.id   878cdce112b635bfb65794c5d88849ca
#
_cell.length_a   1.000
_cell.length_b   1.000
_cell.length_c   1.000
_cell.angle_alpha   90.00
_cell.angle_beta   90.00
_cell.angle_gamma   90.00
#
_symmetry.space_group_name_H-M   'P 1'
#
loop_
_entity.id
_entity.type
_entity.pdbx_description
1 polymer ?
#
loop_
_entity_poly.entity_id
_entity_poly.type
_entity_poly.pdbx_seq_one_letter_code
_entity_poly.pdbx_strand_id
1 'polypeptide(L)'
;MNNFDISFWLKVFQEKLITLFGNRIKFFGLQGSYGRGEQTAGSDIDVVITLDEVSFKDLQLYQSMLDSFKEHDMICGFVSGERELMNWEKSDLLQLVLDTKPIIGSLEHLQNLFNDEDIRRSVLTGACNLYHACSHNFLHAKDSNMLVGLYKAARFTVRMKHFLDTGSYISSMKFLSEHVTDKDRTILNIASSEFQENDFTERSRILIEWASEIITEYHG
;
A
#
# COMPACT_ATOMS: atom_id res chain seq x y z
N MET A 1 1.67 -23.48 -16.59
CA MET A 1 1.58 -22.55 -15.46
C MET A 1 0.12 -22.47 -15.07
N ASN A 2 -0.28 -22.95 -13.89
CA ASN A 2 -1.66 -22.76 -13.43
C ASN A 2 -1.88 -21.27 -13.27
N ASN A 3 -2.75 -20.71 -14.09
CA ASN A 3 -3.15 -19.30 -13.99
C ASN A 3 -3.93 -19.17 -12.69
N PHE A 4 -3.36 -18.49 -11.66
CA PHE A 4 -4.05 -18.21 -10.41
C PHE A 4 -5.26 -17.30 -10.71
N ASP A 5 -6.46 -17.84 -10.47
CA ASP A 5 -7.72 -17.11 -10.68
C ASP A 5 -8.10 -16.36 -9.39
N ILE A 6 -7.73 -15.10 -9.35
CA ILE A 6 -8.05 -14.22 -8.21
C ILE A 6 -9.57 -14.08 -7.98
N SER A 7 -10.39 -14.13 -9.04
CA SER A 7 -11.83 -13.97 -8.92
C SER A 7 -12.48 -15.19 -8.23
N PHE A 8 -12.02 -16.38 -8.60
CA PHE A 8 -12.44 -17.60 -7.92
C PHE A 8 -11.94 -17.65 -6.49
N TRP A 9 -10.67 -17.30 -6.27
CA TRP A 9 -10.06 -17.26 -4.95
C TRP A 9 -10.80 -16.29 -4.01
N LEU A 10 -11.10 -15.07 -4.47
CA LEU A 10 -11.85 -14.08 -3.70
C LEU A 10 -13.23 -14.57 -3.29
N LYS A 11 -13.91 -15.31 -4.17
CA LYS A 11 -15.21 -15.91 -3.85
C LYS A 11 -15.10 -16.91 -2.70
N VAL A 12 -14.12 -17.81 -2.76
CA VAL A 12 -13.86 -18.79 -1.70
C VAL A 12 -13.47 -18.10 -0.40
N PHE A 13 -12.61 -17.07 -0.48
CA PHE A 13 -12.20 -16.28 0.67
C PHE A 13 -13.41 -15.59 1.33
N GLN A 14 -14.24 -14.94 0.54
CA GLN A 14 -15.45 -14.27 1.00
C GLN A 14 -16.42 -15.25 1.68
N GLU A 15 -16.65 -16.43 1.12
CA GLU A 15 -17.53 -17.45 1.70
C GLU A 15 -17.01 -17.91 3.08
N LYS A 16 -15.70 -18.14 3.22
CA LYS A 16 -15.09 -18.49 4.51
C LYS A 16 -15.16 -17.34 5.51
N LEU A 17 -14.90 -16.11 5.06
CA LEU A 17 -14.98 -14.91 5.89
C LEU A 17 -16.40 -14.69 6.44
N ILE A 18 -17.42 -14.85 5.57
CA ILE A 18 -18.84 -14.78 5.96
C ILE A 18 -19.20 -15.90 6.93
N THR A 19 -18.72 -17.11 6.72
CA THR A 19 -18.94 -18.24 7.63
C THR A 19 -18.36 -17.96 9.01
N LEU A 20 -17.19 -17.29 9.07
CA LEU A 20 -16.48 -17.00 10.31
C LEU A 20 -17.09 -15.82 11.09
N PHE A 21 -17.42 -14.73 10.42
CA PHE A 21 -17.79 -13.47 11.07
C PHE A 21 -19.23 -13.00 10.76
N GLY A 22 -19.85 -13.51 9.71
CA GLY A 22 -21.24 -13.22 9.35
C GLY A 22 -21.53 -11.72 9.20
N ASN A 23 -22.56 -11.25 9.93
CA ASN A 23 -23.01 -9.85 9.93
C ASN A 23 -22.07 -8.87 10.66
N ARG A 24 -21.03 -9.37 11.32
CA ARG A 24 -19.99 -8.54 11.92
C ARG A 24 -19.08 -7.89 10.87
N ILE A 25 -19.06 -8.38 9.63
CA ILE A 25 -18.27 -7.81 8.54
C ILE A 25 -18.90 -6.49 8.12
N LYS A 26 -18.19 -5.38 8.30
CA LYS A 26 -18.57 -4.05 7.86
C LYS A 26 -18.00 -3.71 6.49
N PHE A 27 -16.79 -4.19 6.24
CA PHE A 27 -16.12 -4.00 4.97
C PHE A 27 -15.22 -5.20 4.63
N PHE A 28 -15.16 -5.54 3.37
CA PHE A 28 -14.17 -6.42 2.77
C PHE A 28 -13.80 -5.88 1.40
N GLY A 29 -12.50 -5.78 1.12
CA GLY A 29 -12.00 -5.27 -0.16
C GLY A 29 -10.65 -5.86 -0.54
N LEU A 30 -10.27 -5.65 -1.80
CA LEU A 30 -8.99 -6.05 -2.38
C LEU A 30 -8.16 -4.80 -2.67
N GLN A 31 -6.92 -4.80 -2.18
CA GLN A 31 -5.96 -3.71 -2.33
C GLN A 31 -4.75 -4.15 -3.17
N GLY A 32 -3.77 -3.29 -3.26
CA GLY A 32 -2.47 -3.60 -3.84
C GLY A 32 -2.52 -3.88 -5.34
N SER A 33 -1.57 -4.68 -5.81
CA SER A 33 -1.42 -4.98 -7.24
C SER A 33 -2.61 -5.75 -7.82
N TYR A 34 -3.19 -6.68 -7.06
CA TYR A 34 -4.40 -7.40 -7.47
C TYR A 34 -5.62 -6.47 -7.55
N GLY A 35 -5.78 -5.54 -6.61
CA GLY A 35 -6.85 -4.54 -6.65
C GLY A 35 -6.77 -3.65 -7.88
N ARG A 36 -5.56 -3.31 -8.32
CA ARG A 36 -5.31 -2.47 -9.51
C ARG A 36 -5.24 -3.26 -10.83
N GLY A 37 -5.18 -4.60 -10.80
CA GLY A 37 -4.97 -5.41 -12.00
C GLY A 37 -3.53 -5.35 -12.54
N GLU A 38 -2.56 -5.04 -11.70
CA GLU A 38 -1.13 -4.89 -12.00
C GLU A 38 -0.26 -6.00 -11.37
N GLN A 39 -0.87 -7.11 -10.98
CA GLN A 39 -0.19 -8.21 -10.29
C GLN A 39 0.82 -8.93 -11.18
N THR A 40 1.88 -9.41 -10.55
CA THR A 40 2.89 -10.29 -11.13
C THR A 40 2.89 -11.65 -10.42
N ALA A 41 3.67 -12.61 -10.88
CA ALA A 41 3.75 -13.95 -10.30
C ALA A 41 4.19 -13.98 -8.80
N GLY A 42 4.85 -12.93 -8.33
CA GLY A 42 5.29 -12.80 -6.93
C GLY A 42 4.52 -11.75 -6.14
N SER A 43 3.32 -11.37 -6.59
CA SER A 43 2.50 -10.38 -5.88
C SER A 43 1.74 -11.02 -4.73
N ASP A 44 1.76 -10.34 -3.58
CA ASP A 44 0.90 -10.67 -2.45
C ASP A 44 -0.56 -10.34 -2.74
N ILE A 45 -1.47 -11.02 -2.05
CA ILE A 45 -2.92 -10.78 -2.12
C ILE A 45 -3.31 -9.90 -0.93
N ASP A 46 -3.39 -8.60 -1.16
CA ASP A 46 -3.68 -7.62 -0.12
C ASP A 46 -5.20 -7.50 0.10
N VAL A 47 -5.69 -8.02 1.23
CA VAL A 47 -7.10 -7.93 1.62
C VAL A 47 -7.30 -6.92 2.74
N VAL A 48 -8.39 -6.18 2.69
CA VAL A 48 -8.78 -5.22 3.74
C VAL A 48 -10.10 -5.67 4.34
N ILE A 49 -10.12 -5.86 5.66
CA ILE A 49 -11.28 -6.34 6.40
C ILE A 49 -11.55 -5.40 7.56
N THR A 50 -12.80 -4.95 7.69
CA THR A 50 -13.27 -4.23 8.87
C THR A 50 -14.45 -4.99 9.47
N LEU A 51 -14.36 -5.31 10.74
CA LEU A 51 -15.44 -5.87 11.55
C LEU A 51 -16.09 -4.78 12.40
N ASP A 52 -17.22 -5.07 13.01
CA ASP A 52 -17.83 -4.19 14.01
C ASP A 52 -16.85 -3.89 15.16
N GLU A 53 -16.19 -4.92 15.66
CA GLU A 53 -15.07 -4.86 16.61
C GLU A 53 -14.10 -6.00 16.36
N VAL A 54 -12.85 -5.86 16.77
CA VAL A 54 -11.83 -6.92 16.65
C VAL A 54 -11.24 -7.21 18.01
N SER A 55 -11.43 -8.44 18.48
CA SER A 55 -10.74 -9.00 19.64
C SER A 55 -9.52 -9.81 19.22
N PHE A 56 -8.61 -10.09 20.16
CA PHE A 56 -7.49 -10.99 19.89
C PHE A 56 -7.95 -12.40 19.47
N LYS A 57 -9.10 -12.86 20.01
CA LYS A 57 -9.70 -14.13 19.60
C LYS A 57 -10.16 -14.12 18.15
N ASP A 58 -10.69 -12.99 17.65
CA ASP A 58 -11.06 -12.85 16.26
C ASP A 58 -9.83 -12.96 15.35
N LEU A 59 -8.70 -12.36 15.73
CA LEU A 59 -7.45 -12.50 15.00
C LEU A 59 -6.93 -13.96 14.98
N GLN A 60 -7.06 -14.71 16.07
CA GLN A 60 -6.70 -16.14 16.10
C GLN A 60 -7.61 -16.97 15.18
N LEU A 61 -8.91 -16.69 15.16
CA LEU A 61 -9.86 -17.36 14.26
C LEU A 61 -9.56 -17.02 12.80
N TYR A 62 -9.28 -15.75 12.53
CA TYR A 62 -8.88 -15.31 11.19
C TYR A 62 -7.58 -15.96 10.73
N GLN A 63 -6.56 -16.00 11.59
CA GLN A 63 -5.31 -16.73 11.30
C GLN A 63 -5.57 -18.19 10.93
N SER A 64 -6.38 -18.91 11.73
CA SER A 64 -6.72 -20.30 11.42
C SER A 64 -7.47 -20.46 10.09
N MET A 65 -8.26 -19.46 9.70
CA MET A 65 -8.89 -19.42 8.37
C MET A 65 -7.85 -19.22 7.27
N LEU A 66 -6.89 -18.30 7.45
CA LEU A 66 -5.80 -18.06 6.49
C LEU A 66 -4.96 -19.31 6.28
N ASP A 67 -4.58 -20.01 7.34
CA ASP A 67 -3.79 -21.27 7.31
C ASP A 67 -4.49 -22.38 6.51
N SER A 68 -5.80 -22.27 6.28
CA SER A 68 -6.58 -23.22 5.46
C SER A 68 -6.46 -23.00 3.95
N PHE A 69 -5.80 -21.92 3.51
CA PHE A 69 -5.55 -21.65 2.09
C PHE A 69 -4.17 -22.16 1.67
N LYS A 70 -4.07 -22.66 0.45
CA LYS A 70 -2.78 -23.06 -0.14
C LYS A 70 -1.85 -21.87 -0.34
N GLU A 71 -2.44 -20.72 -0.59
CA GLU A 71 -1.79 -19.44 -0.84
C GLU A 71 -1.55 -18.63 0.44
N HIS A 72 -1.62 -19.25 1.63
CA HIS A 72 -1.54 -18.55 2.92
C HIS A 72 -0.32 -17.63 3.02
N ASP A 73 0.84 -18.02 2.49
CA ASP A 73 2.06 -17.22 2.49
C ASP A 73 1.99 -15.98 1.59
N MET A 74 1.03 -15.94 0.67
CA MET A 74 0.81 -14.80 -0.22
C MET A 74 -0.27 -13.85 0.30
N ILE A 75 -1.05 -14.27 1.31
CA ILE A 75 -2.14 -13.45 1.82
C ILE A 75 -1.56 -12.41 2.78
N CYS A 76 -1.71 -11.17 2.43
CA CYS A 76 -1.35 -10.02 3.25
C CYS A 76 -2.59 -9.14 3.46
N GLY A 77 -2.52 -8.17 4.35
CA GLY A 77 -3.60 -7.21 4.43
C GLY A 77 -3.80 -6.56 5.78
N PHE A 78 -4.93 -5.89 5.88
CA PHE A 78 -5.31 -5.07 7.01
C PHE A 78 -6.60 -5.60 7.64
N VAL A 79 -6.61 -5.77 8.95
CA VAL A 79 -7.81 -6.16 9.72
C VAL A 79 -7.99 -5.19 10.89
N SER A 80 -9.17 -4.56 10.98
CA SER A 80 -9.49 -3.66 12.09
C SER A 80 -10.95 -3.77 12.52
N GLY A 81 -11.24 -3.25 13.70
CA GLY A 81 -12.60 -2.88 14.09
C GLY A 81 -13.00 -1.53 13.45
N GLU A 82 -14.29 -1.30 13.35
CA GLU A 82 -14.85 -0.04 12.82
C GLU A 82 -14.42 1.16 13.67
N ARG A 83 -14.34 0.97 14.99
CA ARG A 83 -13.90 2.02 15.92
C ARG A 83 -12.45 2.41 15.72
N GLU A 84 -11.54 1.44 15.55
CA GLU A 84 -10.14 1.68 15.29
C GLU A 84 -9.98 2.38 13.95
N LEU A 85 -10.67 1.91 12.91
CA LEU A 85 -10.62 2.50 11.57
C LEU A 85 -11.05 3.97 11.57
N MET A 86 -12.14 4.32 12.26
CA MET A 86 -12.65 5.69 12.36
C MET A 86 -11.72 6.65 13.12
N ASN A 87 -10.83 6.13 13.98
CA ASN A 87 -9.88 6.89 14.77
C ASN A 87 -8.43 6.73 14.27
N TRP A 88 -8.23 6.06 13.13
CA TRP A 88 -6.91 5.87 12.56
C TRP A 88 -6.29 7.20 12.14
N GLU A 89 -4.94 7.26 12.13
CA GLU A 89 -4.26 8.45 11.67
C GLU A 89 -4.59 8.70 10.19
N LYS A 90 -5.09 9.90 9.87
CA LYS A 90 -5.72 10.17 8.57
C LYS A 90 -4.74 10.10 7.40
N SER A 91 -3.49 10.55 7.58
CA SER A 91 -2.49 10.49 6.52
C SER A 91 -2.08 9.06 6.15
N ASP A 92 -2.19 8.14 7.12
CA ASP A 92 -1.94 6.71 6.92
C ASP A 92 -3.17 5.99 6.31
N LEU A 93 -4.37 6.39 6.75
CA LEU A 93 -5.64 5.85 6.26
C LEU A 93 -5.92 6.17 4.78
N LEU A 94 -5.35 7.25 4.25
CA LEU A 94 -5.55 7.69 2.87
C LEU A 94 -5.31 6.58 1.84
N GLN A 95 -4.18 5.88 1.95
CA GLN A 95 -3.86 4.79 1.02
C GLN A 95 -4.91 3.67 1.09
N LEU A 96 -5.30 3.30 2.29
CA LEU A 96 -6.27 2.22 2.50
C LEU A 96 -7.59 2.58 1.82
N VAL A 97 -8.08 3.79 2.03
CA VAL A 97 -9.39 4.22 1.49
C VAL A 97 -9.36 4.41 -0.02
N LEU A 98 -8.28 5.01 -0.56
CA LEU A 98 -8.21 5.37 -1.99
C LEU A 98 -7.79 4.19 -2.89
N ASP A 99 -7.02 3.23 -2.36
CA ASP A 99 -6.42 2.13 -3.15
C ASP A 99 -7.17 0.79 -2.99
N THR A 100 -8.19 0.73 -2.13
CA THR A 100 -8.95 -0.51 -1.88
C THR A 100 -10.20 -0.58 -2.74
N LYS A 101 -10.31 -1.66 -3.50
CA LYS A 101 -11.50 -1.98 -4.30
C LYS A 101 -12.52 -2.73 -3.44
N PRO A 102 -13.72 -2.17 -3.18
CA PRO A 102 -14.71 -2.78 -2.32
C PRO A 102 -15.32 -4.06 -2.93
N ILE A 103 -15.56 -5.06 -2.07
CA ILE A 103 -16.27 -6.30 -2.37
C ILE A 103 -17.52 -6.41 -1.49
N ILE A 104 -17.41 -6.09 -0.19
CA ILE A 104 -18.53 -5.97 0.75
C ILE A 104 -18.44 -4.61 1.41
N GLY A 105 -19.54 -3.89 1.51
CA GLY A 105 -19.60 -2.56 2.14
C GLY A 105 -18.94 -1.46 1.31
N SER A 106 -18.71 -0.29 1.94
CA SER A 106 -18.06 0.87 1.31
C SER A 106 -17.23 1.64 2.33
N LEU A 107 -16.12 2.23 1.86
CA LEU A 107 -15.28 3.17 2.61
C LEU A 107 -15.51 4.64 2.18
N GLU A 108 -16.50 4.93 1.35
CA GLU A 108 -16.76 6.27 0.83
C GLU A 108 -16.99 7.30 1.95
N HIS A 109 -17.63 6.89 3.05
CA HIS A 109 -17.85 7.76 4.20
C HIS A 109 -16.55 8.27 4.85
N LEU A 110 -15.44 7.54 4.69
CA LEU A 110 -14.12 7.94 5.18
C LEU A 110 -13.44 8.96 4.25
N GLN A 111 -13.79 8.99 2.97
CA GLN A 111 -13.18 9.92 2.00
C GLN A 111 -13.45 11.38 2.39
N ASN A 112 -14.59 11.66 3.01
CA ASN A 112 -14.96 13.01 3.46
C ASN A 112 -14.22 13.46 4.74
N LEU A 113 -13.43 12.58 5.36
CA LEU A 113 -12.65 12.89 6.57
C LEU A 113 -11.30 13.52 6.26
N PHE A 114 -10.85 13.44 5.00
CA PHE A 114 -9.54 13.91 4.57
C PHE A 114 -9.58 15.34 4.05
N ASN A 115 -8.49 16.06 4.27
CA ASN A 115 -8.24 17.37 3.72
C ASN A 115 -6.81 17.44 3.14
N ASP A 116 -6.47 18.55 2.49
CA ASP A 116 -5.16 18.73 1.84
C ASP A 116 -4.00 18.62 2.83
N GLU A 117 -4.20 18.99 4.10
CA GLU A 117 -3.18 18.88 5.13
C GLU A 117 -2.89 17.40 5.50
N ASP A 118 -3.92 16.54 5.50
CA ASP A 118 -3.73 15.10 5.70
C ASP A 118 -2.95 14.48 4.53
N ILE A 119 -3.23 14.93 3.29
CA ILE A 119 -2.50 14.49 2.09
C ILE A 119 -1.04 14.99 2.16
N ARG A 120 -0.82 16.25 2.49
CA ARG A 120 0.51 16.85 2.66
C ARG A 120 1.32 16.08 3.70
N ARG A 121 0.73 15.79 4.85
CA ARG A 121 1.36 15.01 5.92
C ARG A 121 1.72 13.59 5.47
N SER A 122 0.89 12.95 4.66
CA SER A 122 1.20 11.64 4.06
C SER A 122 2.44 11.70 3.15
N VAL A 123 2.53 12.74 2.30
CA VAL A 123 3.70 12.98 1.44
C VAL A 123 4.96 13.21 2.27
N LEU A 124 4.90 14.11 3.25
CA LEU A 124 6.04 14.47 4.09
C LEU A 124 6.52 13.29 4.94
N THR A 125 5.60 12.59 5.60
CA THR A 125 5.94 11.40 6.41
C THR A 125 6.55 10.29 5.56
N GLY A 126 5.98 10.04 4.36
CA GLY A 126 6.53 9.09 3.41
C GLY A 126 7.96 9.44 3.00
N ALA A 127 8.22 10.69 2.63
CA ALA A 127 9.56 11.15 2.26
C ALA A 127 10.56 11.08 3.43
N CYS A 128 10.17 11.48 4.64
CA CYS A 128 11.02 11.38 5.84
C CYS A 128 11.41 9.92 6.15
N ASN A 129 10.45 9.00 6.07
CA ASN A 129 10.71 7.57 6.30
C ASN A 129 11.64 6.99 5.24
N LEU A 130 11.43 7.34 3.97
CA LEU A 130 12.29 6.91 2.85
C LEU A 130 13.71 7.46 3.00
N TYR A 131 13.86 8.74 3.30
CA TYR A 131 15.14 9.37 3.53
C TYR A 131 15.91 8.68 4.66
N HIS A 132 15.27 8.52 5.82
CA HIS A 132 15.89 7.88 6.98
C HIS A 132 16.27 6.42 6.69
N ALA A 133 15.34 5.63 6.18
CA ALA A 133 15.57 4.21 5.95
C ALA A 133 16.62 3.97 4.85
N CYS A 134 16.62 4.77 3.77
CA CYS A 134 17.61 4.65 2.71
C CYS A 134 19.00 5.07 3.18
N SER A 135 19.12 6.17 3.95
CA SER A 135 20.37 6.61 4.54
C SER A 135 20.94 5.58 5.52
N HIS A 136 20.08 5.01 6.38
CA HIS A 136 20.47 3.93 7.29
C HIS A 136 20.95 2.68 6.53
N ASN A 137 20.21 2.29 5.50
CA ASN A 137 20.58 1.14 4.65
C ASN A 137 21.93 1.37 3.95
N PHE A 138 22.14 2.57 3.39
CA PHE A 138 23.40 2.91 2.70
C PHE A 138 24.60 2.88 3.65
N LEU A 139 24.45 3.41 4.87
CA LEU A 139 25.54 3.51 5.83
C LEU A 139 25.84 2.19 6.55
N HIS A 140 24.80 1.39 6.84
CA HIS A 140 24.92 0.28 7.78
C HIS A 140 24.57 -1.09 7.17
N ALA A 141 23.32 -1.30 6.72
CA ALA A 141 22.86 -2.62 6.30
C ALA A 141 23.40 -3.05 4.93
N LYS A 142 23.48 -2.11 3.98
CA LYS A 142 23.90 -2.33 2.59
C LYS A 142 23.13 -3.47 1.90
N ASP A 143 21.82 -3.54 2.22
CA ASP A 143 20.92 -4.58 1.74
C ASP A 143 20.17 -4.11 0.49
N SER A 144 20.43 -4.78 -0.62
CA SER A 144 19.77 -4.52 -1.91
C SER A 144 18.28 -4.81 -1.87
N ASN A 145 17.83 -5.83 -1.15
CA ASN A 145 16.39 -6.17 -1.03
C ASN A 145 15.65 -5.09 -0.25
N MET A 146 16.28 -4.55 0.80
CA MET A 146 15.72 -3.40 1.52
C MET A 146 15.56 -2.20 0.59
N LEU A 147 16.56 -1.89 -0.25
CA LEU A 147 16.48 -0.78 -1.21
C LEU A 147 15.36 -0.99 -2.24
N VAL A 148 15.17 -2.20 -2.75
CA VAL A 148 14.03 -2.56 -3.61
C VAL A 148 12.70 -2.29 -2.90
N GLY A 149 12.59 -2.67 -1.63
CA GLY A 149 11.41 -2.40 -0.79
C GLY A 149 11.14 -0.91 -0.62
N LEU A 150 12.19 -0.10 -0.42
CA LEU A 150 12.06 1.36 -0.29
C LEU A 150 11.57 2.01 -1.59
N TYR A 151 12.03 1.56 -2.76
CA TYR A 151 11.48 2.03 -4.04
C TYR A 151 10.03 1.62 -4.26
N LYS A 152 9.61 0.42 -3.80
CA LYS A 152 8.20 0.03 -3.81
C LYS A 152 7.36 0.96 -2.92
N ALA A 153 7.85 1.32 -1.73
CA ALA A 153 7.18 2.27 -0.83
C ALA A 153 7.13 3.68 -1.43
N ALA A 154 8.19 4.12 -2.12
CA ALA A 154 8.25 5.44 -2.78
C ALA A 154 7.14 5.64 -3.84
N ARG A 155 6.65 4.57 -4.48
CA ARG A 155 5.50 4.64 -5.40
C ARG A 155 4.27 5.27 -4.76
N PHE A 156 4.05 5.00 -3.49
CA PHE A 156 2.93 5.59 -2.76
C PHE A 156 3.16 7.08 -2.53
N THR A 157 4.36 7.47 -2.09
CA THR A 157 4.70 8.89 -1.88
C THR A 157 4.57 9.70 -3.18
N VAL A 158 5.02 9.15 -4.33
CA VAL A 158 4.81 9.78 -5.66
C VAL A 158 3.32 9.97 -5.95
N ARG A 159 2.50 8.96 -5.68
CA ARG A 159 1.05 9.01 -5.92
C ARG A 159 0.38 10.07 -5.06
N MET A 160 0.72 10.13 -3.76
CA MET A 160 0.16 11.12 -2.85
C MET A 160 0.60 12.54 -3.20
N LYS A 161 1.88 12.71 -3.62
CA LYS A 161 2.38 13.99 -4.13
C LYS A 161 1.58 14.45 -5.36
N HIS A 162 1.40 13.57 -6.35
CA HIS A 162 0.57 13.88 -7.52
C HIS A 162 -0.87 14.25 -7.13
N PHE A 163 -1.46 13.51 -6.19
CA PHE A 163 -2.80 13.79 -5.69
C PHE A 163 -2.88 15.17 -5.00
N LEU A 164 -1.91 15.51 -4.17
CA LEU A 164 -1.83 16.83 -3.52
C LEU A 164 -1.70 17.96 -4.55
N ASP A 165 -0.83 17.79 -5.55
CA ASP A 165 -0.52 18.83 -6.53
C ASP A 165 -1.67 19.05 -7.54
N THR A 166 -2.48 18.03 -7.82
CA THR A 166 -3.47 18.07 -8.92
C THR A 166 -4.93 17.86 -8.49
N GLY A 167 -5.16 17.38 -7.25
CA GLY A 167 -6.49 16.94 -6.80
C GLY A 167 -6.97 15.63 -7.45
N SER A 168 -6.15 14.97 -8.28
CA SER A 168 -6.50 13.75 -9.01
C SER A 168 -5.75 12.54 -8.51
N TYR A 169 -6.47 11.58 -7.91
CA TYR A 169 -5.88 10.32 -7.46
C TYR A 169 -5.76 9.32 -8.62
N ILE A 170 -4.56 8.90 -8.94
CA ILE A 170 -4.27 7.90 -9.99
C ILE A 170 -3.78 6.60 -9.34
N SER A 171 -4.59 5.54 -9.39
CA SER A 171 -4.23 4.23 -8.84
C SER A 171 -3.26 3.44 -9.72
N SER A 172 -3.43 3.47 -11.06
CA SER A 172 -2.56 2.77 -12.00
C SER A 172 -1.17 3.37 -12.06
N MET A 173 -0.13 2.55 -11.83
CA MET A 173 1.28 2.97 -11.89
C MET A 173 1.69 3.40 -13.29
N LYS A 174 1.20 2.69 -14.31
CA LYS A 174 1.49 3.04 -15.71
C LYS A 174 0.94 4.43 -16.04
N PHE A 175 -0.33 4.68 -15.74
CA PHE A 175 -0.96 5.96 -16.02
C PHE A 175 -0.36 7.08 -15.16
N LEU A 176 -0.04 6.83 -13.89
CA LEU A 176 0.65 7.79 -13.03
C LEU A 176 1.99 8.23 -13.61
N SER A 177 2.79 7.31 -14.15
CA SER A 177 4.10 7.61 -14.72
C SER A 177 4.05 8.57 -15.91
N GLU A 178 2.91 8.64 -16.60
CA GLU A 178 2.68 9.57 -17.73
C GLU A 178 2.34 10.99 -17.27
N HIS A 179 1.92 11.17 -16.00
CA HIS A 179 1.36 12.42 -15.47
C HIS A 179 2.20 13.07 -14.35
N VAL A 180 3.33 12.49 -13.99
CA VAL A 180 4.22 13.02 -12.96
C VAL A 180 5.44 13.72 -13.56
N THR A 181 6.19 14.45 -12.72
CA THR A 181 7.45 15.09 -13.11
C THR A 181 8.50 14.07 -13.53
N ASP A 182 9.54 14.50 -14.25
CA ASP A 182 10.62 13.61 -14.69
C ASP A 182 11.36 12.95 -13.51
N LYS A 183 11.50 13.67 -12.38
CA LYS A 183 12.11 13.12 -11.15
C LYS A 183 11.25 12.01 -10.56
N ASP A 184 9.94 12.26 -10.40
CA ASP A 184 8.99 11.28 -9.88
C ASP A 184 8.90 10.07 -10.81
N ARG A 185 8.91 10.30 -12.13
CA ARG A 185 8.94 9.23 -13.15
C ARG A 185 10.19 8.37 -13.03
N THR A 186 11.35 8.98 -12.73
CA THR A 186 12.61 8.25 -12.49
C THR A 186 12.44 7.28 -11.31
N ILE A 187 11.84 7.72 -10.19
CA ILE A 187 11.54 6.86 -9.04
C ILE A 187 10.64 5.69 -9.44
N LEU A 188 9.55 5.94 -10.18
CA LEU A 188 8.63 4.89 -10.63
C LEU A 188 9.30 3.89 -11.59
N ASN A 189 10.16 4.36 -12.48
CA ASN A 189 10.90 3.51 -13.42
C ASN A 189 11.89 2.61 -12.69
N ILE A 190 12.66 3.14 -11.74
CA ILE A 190 13.58 2.35 -10.92
C ILE A 190 12.82 1.32 -10.08
N ALA A 191 11.68 1.71 -9.48
CA ALA A 191 10.81 0.81 -8.72
C ALA A 191 10.24 -0.36 -9.54
N SER A 192 10.26 -0.25 -10.87
CA SER A 192 9.74 -1.26 -11.81
C SER A 192 10.83 -2.01 -12.56
N SER A 193 12.09 -1.58 -12.44
CA SER A 193 13.23 -2.19 -13.11
C SER A 193 13.87 -3.30 -12.26
N GLU A 194 14.55 -4.24 -12.92
CA GLU A 194 15.40 -5.21 -12.23
C GLU A 194 16.52 -4.50 -11.48
N PHE A 195 16.86 -5.04 -10.31
CA PHE A 195 17.95 -4.54 -9.50
C PHE A 195 19.25 -5.28 -9.88
N GLN A 196 20.33 -4.50 -10.13
CA GLN A 196 21.68 -5.04 -10.30
C GLN A 196 22.54 -4.58 -9.12
N GLU A 197 23.47 -5.45 -8.64
CA GLU A 197 24.31 -5.12 -7.48
C GLU A 197 25.11 -3.81 -7.65
N ASN A 198 25.57 -3.53 -8.86
CA ASN A 198 26.33 -2.32 -9.16
C ASN A 198 25.49 -1.03 -9.06
N ASP A 199 24.17 -1.12 -9.00
CA ASP A 199 23.26 0.02 -8.96
C ASP A 199 23.04 0.54 -7.54
N PHE A 200 23.45 -0.18 -6.51
CA PHE A 200 23.10 0.11 -5.12
C PHE A 200 23.42 1.55 -4.70
N THR A 201 24.66 2.00 -4.95
CA THR A 201 25.11 3.35 -4.57
C THR A 201 24.31 4.43 -5.32
N GLU A 202 24.17 4.28 -6.62
CA GLU A 202 23.50 5.27 -7.46
C GLU A 202 22.00 5.33 -7.15
N ARG A 203 21.34 4.19 -7.02
CA ARG A 203 19.93 4.16 -6.63
C ARG A 203 19.70 4.71 -5.21
N SER A 204 20.60 4.42 -4.27
CA SER A 204 20.52 5.01 -2.93
C SER A 204 20.62 6.54 -3.00
N ARG A 205 21.57 7.08 -3.79
CA ARG A 205 21.74 8.52 -4.01
C ARG A 205 20.46 9.15 -4.57
N ILE A 206 19.91 8.58 -5.65
CA ILE A 206 18.70 9.09 -6.31
C ILE A 206 17.53 9.16 -5.32
N LEU A 207 17.29 8.09 -4.54
CA LEU A 207 16.18 8.04 -3.61
C LEU A 207 16.36 9.03 -2.44
N ILE A 208 17.58 9.18 -1.90
CA ILE A 208 17.89 10.11 -0.81
C ILE A 208 17.70 11.56 -1.29
N GLU A 209 18.24 11.91 -2.46
CA GLU A 209 18.14 13.27 -3.02
C GLU A 209 16.68 13.62 -3.32
N TRP A 210 15.93 12.73 -3.96
CA TRP A 210 14.50 12.91 -4.22
C TRP A 210 13.69 13.08 -2.94
N ALA A 211 13.89 12.25 -1.93
CA ALA A 211 13.20 12.36 -0.65
C ALA A 211 13.56 13.66 0.07
N SER A 212 14.83 14.09 0.04
CA SER A 212 15.30 15.36 0.60
C SER A 212 14.61 16.56 -0.03
N GLU A 213 14.46 16.58 -1.35
CA GLU A 213 13.74 17.65 -2.05
C GLU A 213 12.29 17.74 -1.58
N ILE A 214 11.57 16.61 -1.49
CA ILE A 214 10.19 16.60 -1.00
C ILE A 214 10.11 17.12 0.44
N ILE A 215 11.00 16.68 1.33
CA ILE A 215 11.02 17.15 2.73
C ILE A 215 11.17 18.67 2.80
N THR A 216 12.01 19.26 1.94
CA THR A 216 12.24 20.70 1.93
C THR A 216 11.14 21.49 1.22
N GLU A 217 10.44 20.91 0.25
CA GLU A 217 9.36 21.55 -0.50
C GLU A 217 8.03 21.53 0.25
N TYR A 218 7.70 20.41 0.90
CA TYR A 218 6.38 20.16 1.51
C TYR A 218 6.36 20.35 3.04
N HIS A 219 7.44 20.83 3.67
CA HIS A 219 7.39 21.24 5.07
C HIS A 219 6.39 22.40 5.21
N GLY A 220 5.49 22.33 6.18
CA GLY A 220 4.41 23.29 6.42
C GLY A 220 4.87 24.67 6.83
#